data_a6df8024a997732f090558bf1de92eb7
#
_entry.id   a6df8024a997732f090558bf1de92eb7
#
_cell.length_a   1.000
_cell.length_b   1.000
_cell.length_c   1.000
_cell.angle_alpha   90.00
_cell.angle_beta   90.00
_cell.angle_gamma   90.00
#
_symmetry.space_group_name_H-M   'P 1'
#
loop_
_entity.id
_entity.type
_entity.pdbx_description
1 polymer ?
#
loop_
_entity_poly.entity_id
_entity_poly.type
_entity_poly.pdbx_seq_one_letter_code
_entity_poly.pdbx_strand_id
1 'polypeptide(L)'
;MTSRTFQTITVETDTRGVARLTLNRPAKHNALNGQLIDELKQAADLLASDDSVRVVVLTGEGKSFCAGGDFNWFKGNAAADRATRIRESSKLAHMLNALNALPKPLIGRIQGPAYGGGVGMISVCDIAVGVDTARFGLTEVRLGLIPANISPHVVARIGAANARATMLSGALFSAANAEKIGLLNETVTPDDLDARIDSIIADHLEAALGAVGETKRLIAYVASHSINDSMIYTADRLAD
;
A
#
# COMPACT_ATOMS: atom_id res chain seq x y z
N MET A 1 14.65 6.10 19.05
CA MET A 1 14.44 5.33 17.81
C MET A 1 14.49 3.86 18.14
N THR A 2 13.40 3.15 18.00
CA THR A 2 13.35 1.69 18.12
C THR A 2 13.50 1.12 16.72
N SER A 3 14.63 0.49 16.39
CA SER A 3 14.85 -0.22 15.15
C SER A 3 14.49 -1.70 15.32
N ARG A 4 13.65 -2.22 14.46
CA ARG A 4 13.34 -3.65 14.39
C ARG A 4 14.05 -4.26 13.20
N THR A 5 14.74 -5.37 13.42
CA THR A 5 15.58 -5.98 12.39
C THR A 5 14.78 -6.97 11.56
N PHE A 6 14.53 -6.59 10.30
CA PHE A 6 14.05 -7.45 9.22
C PHE A 6 15.18 -7.61 8.18
N GLN A 7 15.03 -8.52 7.23
CA GLN A 7 16.06 -8.74 6.20
C GLN A 7 15.77 -7.96 4.91
N THR A 8 14.49 -7.73 4.61
CA THR A 8 14.04 -7.15 3.33
C THR A 8 13.30 -5.83 3.48
N ILE A 9 13.04 -5.42 4.72
CA ILE A 9 12.46 -4.11 5.07
C ILE A 9 13.23 -3.50 6.23
N THR A 10 13.05 -2.19 6.45
CA THR A 10 13.40 -1.52 7.71
C THR A 10 12.16 -0.84 8.30
N VAL A 11 12.11 -0.78 9.64
CA VAL A 11 11.08 -0.05 10.38
C VAL A 11 11.77 0.84 11.41
N GLU A 12 11.62 2.13 11.25
CA GLU A 12 12.20 3.13 12.14
C GLU A 12 11.09 4.07 12.63
N THR A 13 10.99 4.26 13.95
CA THR A 13 10.00 5.17 14.53
C THR A 13 10.72 6.36 15.18
N ASP A 14 10.32 7.57 14.80
CA ASP A 14 10.85 8.81 15.37
C ASP A 14 10.15 9.18 16.70
N THR A 15 10.61 10.25 17.34
CA THR A 15 10.07 10.73 18.62
C THR A 15 8.66 11.30 18.55
N ARG A 16 8.15 11.58 17.33
CA ARG A 16 6.77 12.05 17.09
C ARG A 16 5.79 10.87 16.96
N GLY A 17 6.30 9.63 16.93
CA GLY A 17 5.51 8.44 16.64
C GLY A 17 5.30 8.20 15.14
N VAL A 18 6.14 8.75 14.26
CA VAL A 18 6.11 8.49 12.81
C VAL A 18 6.96 7.27 12.53
N ALA A 19 6.33 6.18 12.10
CA ALA A 19 7.01 4.95 11.70
C ALA A 19 7.25 4.96 10.18
N ARG A 20 8.51 4.90 9.76
CA ARG A 20 8.91 4.71 8.36
C ARG A 20 9.11 3.22 8.10
N LEU A 21 8.23 2.65 7.27
CA LEU A 21 8.29 1.28 6.77
C LEU A 21 8.89 1.30 5.37
N THR A 22 10.14 0.87 5.24
CA THR A 22 10.90 0.99 4.00
C THR A 22 11.16 -0.38 3.39
N LEU A 23 10.77 -0.57 2.13
CA LEU A 23 11.18 -1.73 1.32
C LEU A 23 12.69 -1.64 1.09
N ASN A 24 13.46 -2.64 1.47
CA ASN A 24 14.93 -2.60 1.46
C ASN A 24 15.56 -3.76 0.66
N ARG A 25 15.15 -3.86 -0.59
CA ARG A 25 15.77 -4.74 -1.61
C ARG A 25 16.15 -3.93 -2.87
N PRO A 26 16.92 -2.82 -2.76
CA PRO A 26 17.17 -1.90 -3.88
C PRO A 26 17.84 -2.57 -5.07
N ALA A 27 18.75 -3.54 -4.85
CA ALA A 27 19.39 -4.33 -5.91
C ALA A 27 18.41 -5.21 -6.71
N LYS A 28 17.19 -5.42 -6.21
CA LYS A 28 16.09 -6.14 -6.87
C LYS A 28 14.91 -5.22 -7.14
N HIS A 29 15.13 -3.90 -7.15
CA HIS A 29 14.06 -2.90 -7.34
C HIS A 29 12.86 -3.14 -6.40
N ASN A 30 13.10 -3.61 -5.20
CA ASN A 30 12.08 -3.94 -4.18
C ASN A 30 11.02 -4.94 -4.66
N ALA A 31 11.39 -5.85 -5.57
CA ALA A 31 10.48 -6.88 -6.07
C ALA A 31 10.00 -7.80 -4.94
N LEU A 32 8.70 -8.11 -4.92
CA LEU A 32 8.04 -8.91 -3.91
C LEU A 32 8.39 -10.39 -4.04
N ASN A 33 9.01 -10.92 -3.00
CA ASN A 33 9.18 -12.36 -2.78
C ASN A 33 8.46 -12.80 -1.50
N GLY A 34 8.41 -14.10 -1.22
CA GLY A 34 7.71 -14.62 -0.04
C GLY A 34 8.18 -13.99 1.27
N GLN A 35 9.50 -13.79 1.43
CA GLN A 35 10.07 -13.18 2.64
C GLN A 35 9.63 -11.72 2.81
N LEU A 36 9.72 -10.89 1.76
CA LEU A 36 9.29 -9.50 1.81
C LEU A 36 7.80 -9.38 2.15
N ILE A 37 6.97 -10.26 1.57
CA ILE A 37 5.53 -10.31 1.85
C ILE A 37 5.27 -10.67 3.32
N ASP A 38 5.93 -11.71 3.84
CA ASP A 38 5.78 -12.16 5.22
C ASP A 38 6.28 -11.08 6.22
N GLU A 39 7.40 -10.42 5.93
CA GLU A 39 7.95 -9.34 6.77
C GLU A 39 7.07 -8.08 6.77
N LEU A 40 6.51 -7.69 5.61
CA LEU A 40 5.57 -6.57 5.52
C LEU A 40 4.29 -6.83 6.33
N LYS A 41 3.75 -8.05 6.24
CA LYS A 41 2.59 -8.44 7.06
C LYS A 41 2.91 -8.37 8.55
N GLN A 42 4.04 -8.94 8.97
CA GLN A 42 4.48 -8.90 10.35
C GLN A 42 4.69 -7.46 10.84
N ALA A 43 5.32 -6.61 10.01
CA ALA A 43 5.51 -5.19 10.34
C ALA A 43 4.17 -4.46 10.49
N ALA A 44 3.19 -4.72 9.61
CA ALA A 44 1.86 -4.14 9.71
C ALA A 44 1.16 -4.53 11.03
N ASP A 45 1.21 -5.82 11.41
CA ASP A 45 0.62 -6.31 12.66
C ASP A 45 1.29 -5.64 13.89
N LEU A 46 2.61 -5.51 13.88
CA LEU A 46 3.36 -4.86 14.97
C LEU A 46 3.04 -3.36 15.05
N LEU A 47 3.00 -2.66 13.93
CA LEU A 47 2.67 -1.23 13.88
C LEU A 47 1.21 -0.97 14.27
N ALA A 48 0.30 -1.89 13.96
CA ALA A 48 -1.10 -1.78 14.36
C ALA A 48 -1.28 -1.80 15.87
N SER A 49 -0.50 -2.61 16.58
CA SER A 49 -0.58 -2.81 18.04
C SER A 49 0.33 -1.90 18.86
N ASP A 50 1.19 -1.10 18.24
CA ASP A 50 2.13 -0.22 18.92
C ASP A 50 1.51 1.17 19.17
N ASP A 51 1.04 1.44 20.38
CA ASP A 51 0.39 2.71 20.74
C ASP A 51 1.31 3.93 20.63
N SER A 52 2.63 3.74 20.58
CA SER A 52 3.59 4.83 20.36
C SER A 52 3.62 5.30 18.89
N VAL A 53 3.09 4.49 17.97
CA VAL A 53 3.03 4.85 16.54
C VAL A 53 1.75 5.60 16.21
N ARG A 54 1.90 6.79 15.64
CA ARG A 54 0.83 7.72 15.25
C ARG A 54 0.52 7.67 13.75
N VAL A 55 1.56 7.58 12.93
CA VAL A 55 1.51 7.63 11.46
C VAL A 55 2.49 6.60 10.92
N VAL A 56 2.14 5.94 9.82
CA VAL A 56 3.03 5.02 9.10
C VAL A 56 3.31 5.58 7.70
N VAL A 57 4.58 5.70 7.34
CA VAL A 57 5.03 6.08 5.99
C VAL A 57 5.61 4.86 5.30
N LEU A 58 4.97 4.42 4.22
CA LEU A 58 5.46 3.33 3.37
C LEU A 58 6.27 3.90 2.21
N THR A 59 7.51 3.44 2.06
CA THR A 59 8.41 3.87 0.98
C THR A 59 9.33 2.73 0.52
N GLY A 60 10.19 2.97 -0.46
CA GLY A 60 11.20 2.02 -0.91
C GLY A 60 12.59 2.64 -0.94
N GLU A 61 13.60 1.82 -0.68
CA GLU A 61 14.98 2.21 -0.87
C GLU A 61 15.38 2.16 -2.34
N GLY A 62 16.21 3.11 -2.79
CA GLY A 62 16.76 3.17 -4.15
C GLY A 62 15.81 3.75 -5.19
N LYS A 63 16.04 3.39 -6.46
CA LYS A 63 15.43 4.05 -7.64
C LYS A 63 13.96 3.66 -7.91
N SER A 64 13.47 2.58 -7.32
CA SER A 64 12.12 2.07 -7.56
C SER A 64 11.37 1.95 -6.25
N PHE A 65 10.08 2.30 -6.25
CA PHE A 65 9.24 1.94 -5.13
C PHE A 65 9.10 0.41 -5.04
N CYS A 66 8.56 -0.24 -6.08
CA CYS A 66 8.47 -1.69 -6.14
C CYS A 66 8.24 -2.19 -7.57
N ALA A 67 9.11 -3.07 -8.05
CA ALA A 67 9.04 -3.62 -9.42
C ALA A 67 8.00 -4.73 -9.63
N GLY A 68 7.13 -4.99 -8.64
CA GLY A 68 6.15 -6.08 -8.70
C GLY A 68 6.70 -7.37 -8.14
N GLY A 69 6.22 -8.51 -8.62
CA GLY A 69 6.66 -9.81 -8.13
C GLY A 69 8.06 -10.21 -8.60
N ASP A 70 8.84 -10.80 -7.70
CA ASP A 70 10.16 -11.35 -8.01
C ASP A 70 10.02 -12.56 -8.97
N PHE A 71 10.70 -12.49 -10.11
CA PHE A 71 10.61 -13.52 -11.15
C PHE A 71 10.95 -14.92 -10.64
N ASN A 72 11.98 -15.05 -9.81
CA ASN A 72 12.39 -16.34 -9.27
C ASN A 72 11.33 -16.92 -8.30
N TRP A 73 10.68 -16.05 -7.52
CA TRP A 73 9.58 -16.45 -6.64
C TRP A 73 8.37 -16.93 -7.45
N PHE A 74 8.00 -16.22 -8.51
CA PHE A 74 6.93 -16.65 -9.41
C PHE A 74 7.24 -18.00 -10.09
N LYS A 75 8.45 -18.17 -10.59
CA LYS A 75 8.88 -19.41 -11.22
C LYS A 75 8.85 -20.60 -10.25
N GLY A 76 9.30 -20.39 -9.01
CA GLY A 76 9.23 -21.40 -7.96
C GLY A 76 7.78 -21.80 -7.63
N ASN A 77 6.90 -20.83 -7.49
CA ASN A 77 5.49 -21.06 -7.22
C ASN A 77 4.76 -21.73 -8.40
N ALA A 78 5.10 -21.41 -9.64
CA ALA A 78 4.50 -22.02 -10.82
C ALA A 78 4.71 -23.53 -10.90
N ALA A 79 5.84 -24.02 -10.38
CA ALA A 79 6.19 -25.44 -10.33
C ALA A 79 5.52 -26.20 -9.18
N ALA A 80 4.93 -25.51 -8.21
CA ALA A 80 4.27 -26.10 -7.05
C ALA A 80 2.88 -26.64 -7.39
N ASP A 81 2.37 -27.53 -6.51
CA ASP A 81 0.98 -28.00 -6.61
C ASP A 81 -0.03 -26.86 -6.39
N ARG A 82 -1.30 -27.11 -6.76
CA ARG A 82 -2.35 -26.08 -6.69
C ARG A 82 -2.56 -25.56 -5.27
N ALA A 83 -2.53 -26.44 -4.26
CA ALA A 83 -2.78 -26.04 -2.86
C ALA A 83 -1.66 -25.12 -2.35
N THR A 84 -0.42 -25.45 -2.66
CA THR A 84 0.74 -24.60 -2.36
C THR A 84 0.67 -23.25 -3.07
N ARG A 85 0.30 -23.22 -4.37
CA ARG A 85 0.10 -21.97 -5.11
C ARG A 85 -0.96 -21.06 -4.48
N ILE A 86 -2.09 -21.63 -4.04
CA ILE A 86 -3.14 -20.87 -3.34
C ILE A 86 -2.59 -20.31 -2.03
N ARG A 87 -1.93 -21.11 -1.21
CA ARG A 87 -1.37 -20.69 0.07
C ARG A 87 -0.36 -19.54 -0.09
N GLU A 88 0.60 -19.69 -1.02
CA GLU A 88 1.61 -18.66 -1.26
C GLU A 88 1.02 -17.39 -1.87
N SER A 89 0.06 -17.52 -2.77
CA SER A 89 -0.68 -16.40 -3.35
C SER A 89 -1.49 -15.63 -2.29
N SER A 90 -2.14 -16.35 -1.37
CA SER A 90 -2.94 -15.75 -0.29
C SER A 90 -2.11 -14.86 0.65
N LYS A 91 -0.82 -15.13 0.82
CA LYS A 91 0.07 -14.28 1.64
C LYS A 91 0.07 -12.82 1.17
N LEU A 92 0.12 -12.58 -0.16
CA LEU A 92 0.07 -11.24 -0.72
C LEU A 92 -1.26 -10.54 -0.40
N ALA A 93 -2.38 -11.26 -0.52
CA ALA A 93 -3.69 -10.70 -0.18
C ALA A 93 -3.78 -10.36 1.32
N HIS A 94 -3.29 -11.24 2.21
CA HIS A 94 -3.27 -10.98 3.65
C HIS A 94 -2.36 -9.81 4.02
N MET A 95 -1.20 -9.67 3.40
CA MET A 95 -0.29 -8.55 3.62
C MET A 95 -0.93 -7.21 3.21
N LEU A 96 -1.54 -7.16 2.01
CA LEU A 96 -2.24 -5.95 1.55
C LEU A 96 -3.41 -5.60 2.48
N ASN A 97 -4.19 -6.60 2.92
CA ASN A 97 -5.27 -6.38 3.86
C ASN A 97 -4.77 -5.87 5.22
N ALA A 98 -3.66 -6.39 5.73
CA ALA A 98 -3.06 -5.91 6.99
C ALA A 98 -2.61 -4.45 6.89
N LEU A 99 -1.99 -4.04 5.78
CA LEU A 99 -1.64 -2.63 5.53
C LEU A 99 -2.89 -1.75 5.39
N ASN A 100 -3.90 -2.19 4.64
CA ASN A 100 -5.16 -1.46 4.44
C ASN A 100 -5.93 -1.25 5.75
N ALA A 101 -5.92 -2.25 6.62
CA ALA A 101 -6.64 -2.26 7.89
C ALA A 101 -5.88 -1.63 9.06
N LEU A 102 -4.67 -1.08 8.84
CA LEU A 102 -3.93 -0.37 9.90
C LEU A 102 -4.84 0.67 10.57
N PRO A 103 -4.97 0.68 11.91
CA PRO A 103 -5.80 1.68 12.62
C PRO A 103 -5.09 3.04 12.76
N LYS A 104 -4.20 3.33 11.82
CA LYS A 104 -3.33 4.51 11.75
C LYS A 104 -3.24 4.98 10.31
N PRO A 105 -2.99 6.27 10.04
CA PRO A 105 -2.77 6.73 8.67
C PRO A 105 -1.60 5.98 8.04
N LEU A 106 -1.79 5.45 6.84
CA LEU A 106 -0.75 4.86 6.01
C LEU A 106 -0.49 5.80 4.83
N ILE A 107 0.65 6.49 4.87
CA ILE A 107 1.07 7.45 3.85
C ILE A 107 2.08 6.80 2.92
N GLY A 108 1.77 6.75 1.62
CA GLY A 108 2.68 6.27 0.59
C GLY A 108 3.61 7.40 0.11
N ARG A 109 4.91 7.25 0.34
CA ARG A 109 5.98 8.07 -0.24
C ARG A 109 6.57 7.33 -1.43
N ILE A 110 6.13 7.68 -2.64
CA ILE A 110 6.42 6.91 -3.86
C ILE A 110 7.55 7.60 -4.64
N GLN A 111 8.79 7.24 -4.29
CA GLN A 111 10.00 7.84 -4.81
C GLN A 111 10.40 7.39 -6.24
N GLY A 112 9.65 6.45 -6.82
CA GLY A 112 10.01 5.93 -8.13
C GLY A 112 8.97 4.95 -8.69
N PRO A 113 9.28 4.24 -9.77
CA PRO A 113 8.35 3.36 -10.47
C PRO A 113 7.74 2.28 -9.58
N ALA A 114 6.46 1.93 -9.86
CA ALA A 114 5.74 0.84 -9.20
C ALA A 114 4.97 -0.01 -10.22
N TYR A 115 5.13 -1.33 -10.12
CA TYR A 115 4.47 -2.28 -11.01
C TYR A 115 3.77 -3.38 -10.23
N GLY A 116 2.66 -3.89 -10.77
CA GLY A 116 1.93 -5.03 -10.22
C GLY A 116 1.64 -4.90 -8.72
N GLY A 117 2.23 -5.77 -7.91
CA GLY A 117 2.10 -5.71 -6.45
C GLY A 117 2.52 -4.39 -5.81
N GLY A 118 3.43 -3.62 -6.46
CA GLY A 118 3.78 -2.25 -6.06
C GLY A 118 2.60 -1.30 -6.19
N VAL A 119 1.85 -1.39 -7.29
CA VAL A 119 0.58 -0.64 -7.47
C VAL A 119 -0.44 -1.10 -6.42
N GLY A 120 -0.49 -2.40 -6.10
CA GLY A 120 -1.32 -2.93 -5.03
C GLY A 120 -1.02 -2.29 -3.66
N MET A 121 0.26 -2.13 -3.32
CA MET A 121 0.67 -1.46 -2.07
C MET A 121 0.32 0.03 -2.06
N ILE A 122 0.45 0.74 -3.19
CA ILE A 122 -0.01 2.14 -3.30
C ILE A 122 -1.52 2.22 -3.09
N SER A 123 -2.28 1.26 -3.62
CA SER A 123 -3.74 1.26 -3.55
C SER A 123 -4.30 1.09 -2.13
N VAL A 124 -3.52 0.55 -1.19
CA VAL A 124 -3.90 0.41 0.22
C VAL A 124 -3.42 1.57 1.10
N CYS A 125 -2.65 2.52 0.55
CA CYS A 125 -2.30 3.74 1.28
C CYS A 125 -3.52 4.66 1.39
N ASP A 126 -3.69 5.30 2.55
CA ASP A 126 -4.75 6.29 2.76
C ASP A 126 -4.48 7.53 1.89
N ILE A 127 -3.22 7.97 1.87
CA ILE A 127 -2.70 9.02 0.99
C ILE A 127 -1.44 8.50 0.30
N ALA A 128 -1.28 8.76 -0.99
CA ALA A 128 -0.08 8.44 -1.74
C ALA A 128 0.39 9.65 -2.54
N VAL A 129 1.63 10.08 -2.32
CA VAL A 129 2.31 11.12 -3.08
C VAL A 129 3.46 10.51 -3.86
N GLY A 130 3.54 10.79 -5.14
CA GLY A 130 4.56 10.23 -6.02
C GLY A 130 5.39 11.27 -6.74
N VAL A 131 6.61 10.89 -7.13
CA VAL A 131 7.42 11.75 -7.99
C VAL A 131 6.84 11.79 -9.41
N ASP A 132 6.83 12.95 -10.03
CA ASP A 132 6.27 13.21 -11.38
C ASP A 132 6.95 12.41 -12.50
N THR A 133 8.20 11.99 -12.26
CA THR A 133 8.99 11.18 -13.18
C THR A 133 8.68 9.68 -13.11
N ALA A 134 7.91 9.23 -12.09
CA ALA A 134 7.60 7.82 -11.90
C ALA A 134 6.71 7.23 -13.01
N ARG A 135 6.83 5.91 -13.18
CA ARG A 135 5.99 5.12 -14.09
C ARG A 135 5.29 4.02 -13.32
N PHE A 136 4.06 3.74 -13.72
CA PHE A 136 3.20 2.75 -13.08
C PHE A 136 2.69 1.75 -14.12
N GLY A 137 2.33 0.55 -13.68
CA GLY A 137 1.76 -0.44 -14.58
C GLY A 137 1.23 -1.68 -13.86
N LEU A 138 0.19 -2.25 -14.44
CA LEU A 138 -0.41 -3.51 -14.05
C LEU A 138 -0.11 -4.51 -15.17
N THR A 139 1.14 -4.99 -15.18
CA THR A 139 1.76 -5.65 -16.33
C THR A 139 1.55 -7.16 -16.37
N GLU A 140 0.81 -7.72 -15.42
CA GLU A 140 0.60 -9.16 -15.23
C GLU A 140 0.08 -9.84 -16.49
N VAL A 141 -0.85 -9.22 -17.22
CA VAL A 141 -1.45 -9.79 -18.44
C VAL A 141 -0.44 -10.01 -19.56
N ARG A 142 0.66 -9.25 -19.60
CA ARG A 142 1.77 -9.45 -20.56
C ARG A 142 2.61 -10.68 -20.25
N LEU A 143 2.47 -11.23 -19.06
CA LEU A 143 3.14 -12.45 -18.59
C LEU A 143 2.19 -13.66 -18.58
N GLY A 144 0.96 -13.51 -19.11
CA GLY A 144 -0.08 -14.54 -19.05
C GLY A 144 -0.65 -14.74 -17.65
N LEU A 145 -0.50 -13.76 -16.75
CA LEU A 145 -1.02 -13.75 -15.39
C LEU A 145 -2.17 -12.74 -15.26
N ILE A 146 -2.84 -12.77 -14.12
CA ILE A 146 -3.86 -11.78 -13.76
C ILE A 146 -3.48 -11.08 -12.45
N PRO A 147 -3.79 -9.79 -12.27
CA PRO A 147 -3.51 -9.05 -11.04
C PRO A 147 -4.50 -9.42 -9.90
N ALA A 148 -4.66 -10.73 -9.62
CA ALA A 148 -5.76 -11.25 -8.80
C ALA A 148 -5.76 -10.68 -7.38
N ASN A 149 -4.64 -10.81 -6.65
CA ASN A 149 -4.60 -10.47 -5.22
C ASN A 149 -4.62 -8.96 -4.95
N ILE A 150 -4.18 -8.16 -5.91
CA ILE A 150 -4.18 -6.70 -5.80
C ILE A 150 -5.50 -6.09 -6.28
N SER A 151 -6.25 -6.79 -7.14
CA SER A 151 -7.43 -6.23 -7.83
C SER A 151 -8.52 -5.69 -6.90
N PRO A 152 -8.83 -6.29 -5.73
CA PRO A 152 -9.85 -5.70 -4.84
C PRO A 152 -9.46 -4.30 -4.38
N HIS A 153 -8.19 -4.09 -4.00
CA HIS A 153 -7.70 -2.80 -3.53
C HIS A 153 -7.54 -1.80 -4.68
N VAL A 154 -7.02 -2.25 -5.82
CA VAL A 154 -6.86 -1.38 -7.01
C VAL A 154 -8.21 -0.91 -7.53
N VAL A 155 -9.19 -1.82 -7.66
CA VAL A 155 -10.55 -1.45 -8.12
C VAL A 155 -11.23 -0.51 -7.14
N ALA A 156 -11.08 -0.74 -5.83
CA ALA A 156 -11.60 0.17 -4.81
C ALA A 156 -10.96 1.58 -4.91
N ARG A 157 -9.66 1.64 -5.24
CA ARG A 157 -8.88 2.89 -5.30
C ARG A 157 -9.19 3.71 -6.56
N ILE A 158 -9.15 3.10 -7.74
CA ILE A 158 -9.23 3.82 -9.04
C ILE A 158 -10.56 3.62 -9.77
N GLY A 159 -11.45 2.82 -9.23
CA GLY A 159 -12.73 2.47 -9.85
C GLY A 159 -12.59 1.46 -11.00
N ALA A 160 -13.68 0.77 -11.29
CA ALA A 160 -13.71 -0.32 -12.29
C ALA A 160 -13.35 0.16 -13.72
N ALA A 161 -13.75 1.37 -14.09
CA ALA A 161 -13.47 1.91 -15.43
C ALA A 161 -11.96 2.11 -15.66
N ASN A 162 -11.26 2.75 -14.71
CA ASN A 162 -9.81 2.96 -14.79
C ASN A 162 -9.04 1.64 -14.62
N ALA A 163 -9.52 0.72 -13.77
CA ALA A 163 -8.94 -0.61 -13.64
C ALA A 163 -8.99 -1.37 -14.98
N ARG A 164 -10.11 -1.34 -15.70
CA ARG A 164 -10.22 -1.94 -17.04
C ARG A 164 -9.24 -1.31 -18.04
N ALA A 165 -9.12 0.02 -18.04
CA ALA A 165 -8.22 0.73 -18.93
C ALA A 165 -6.74 0.42 -18.70
N THR A 166 -6.34 0.13 -17.46
CA THR A 166 -4.93 -0.10 -17.09
C THR A 166 -4.55 -1.57 -17.02
N MET A 167 -5.42 -2.45 -16.52
CA MET A 167 -5.12 -3.88 -16.31
C MET A 167 -5.15 -4.69 -17.62
N LEU A 168 -6.04 -4.37 -18.57
CA LEU A 168 -6.28 -5.23 -19.73
C LEU A 168 -5.17 -5.17 -20.77
N SER A 169 -4.41 -4.09 -20.84
CA SER A 169 -3.29 -3.93 -21.78
C SER A 169 -1.92 -4.15 -21.17
N GLY A 170 -1.81 -4.01 -19.84
CA GLY A 170 -0.53 -3.98 -19.13
C GLY A 170 0.36 -2.80 -19.57
N ALA A 171 -0.20 -1.76 -20.20
CA ALA A 171 0.56 -0.59 -20.62
C ALA A 171 1.02 0.23 -19.40
N LEU A 172 2.23 0.79 -19.52
CA LEU A 172 2.74 1.70 -18.50
C LEU A 172 2.06 3.07 -18.64
N PHE A 173 1.81 3.72 -17.51
CA PHE A 173 1.24 5.06 -17.47
C PHE A 173 2.09 5.99 -16.61
N SER A 174 1.96 7.30 -16.86
CA SER A 174 2.72 8.35 -16.19
C SER A 174 2.19 8.64 -14.78
N ALA A 175 2.98 9.36 -13.99
CA ALA A 175 2.58 9.89 -12.69
C ALA A 175 1.36 10.81 -12.80
N ALA A 176 1.31 11.70 -13.79
CA ALA A 176 0.15 12.55 -14.04
C ALA A 176 -1.13 11.73 -14.34
N ASN A 177 -1.02 10.60 -15.06
CA ASN A 177 -2.17 9.73 -15.23
C ASN A 177 -2.53 8.96 -13.95
N ALA A 178 -1.54 8.56 -13.15
CA ALA A 178 -1.77 7.92 -11.85
C ALA A 178 -2.54 8.85 -10.90
N GLU A 179 -2.22 10.14 -10.88
CA GLU A 179 -2.96 11.16 -10.13
C GLU A 179 -4.37 11.35 -10.70
N LYS A 180 -4.50 11.52 -12.01
CA LYS A 180 -5.79 11.69 -12.69
C LYS A 180 -6.79 10.58 -12.40
N ILE A 181 -6.33 9.32 -12.32
CA ILE A 181 -7.19 8.16 -12.05
C ILE A 181 -7.37 7.86 -10.56
N GLY A 182 -6.74 8.64 -9.66
CA GLY A 182 -6.85 8.49 -8.22
C GLY A 182 -5.96 7.42 -7.60
N LEU A 183 -4.99 6.86 -8.34
CA LEU A 183 -3.98 5.98 -7.76
C LEU A 183 -3.06 6.74 -6.81
N LEU A 184 -2.57 7.90 -7.24
CA LEU A 184 -1.90 8.89 -6.41
C LEU A 184 -2.88 10.01 -6.05
N ASN A 185 -2.70 10.60 -4.88
CA ASN A 185 -3.43 11.81 -4.47
C ASN A 185 -2.78 13.06 -5.05
N GLU A 186 -1.45 13.01 -5.26
CA GLU A 186 -0.66 14.14 -5.71
C GLU A 186 0.63 13.66 -6.35
N THR A 187 1.14 14.44 -7.32
CA THR A 187 2.48 14.28 -7.87
C THR A 187 3.30 15.54 -7.65
N VAL A 188 4.57 15.35 -7.26
CA VAL A 188 5.51 16.44 -6.99
C VAL A 188 6.86 16.16 -7.65
N THR A 189 7.74 17.15 -7.71
CA THR A 189 9.13 16.92 -8.14
C THR A 189 9.86 16.01 -7.14
N PRO A 190 10.91 15.29 -7.54
CA PRO A 190 11.71 14.50 -6.60
C PRO A 190 12.24 15.31 -5.41
N ASP A 191 12.59 16.56 -5.61
CA ASP A 191 13.15 17.46 -4.59
C ASP A 191 12.08 17.91 -3.57
N ASP A 192 10.81 17.98 -3.96
CA ASP A 192 9.71 18.42 -3.12
C ASP A 192 9.05 17.27 -2.35
N LEU A 193 9.35 16.00 -2.69
CA LEU A 193 8.64 14.85 -2.15
C LEU A 193 8.71 14.76 -0.62
N ASP A 194 9.88 14.93 -0.03
CA ASP A 194 10.04 14.82 1.42
C ASP A 194 9.32 15.96 2.16
N ALA A 195 9.43 17.19 1.68
CA ALA A 195 8.73 18.33 2.27
C ALA A 195 7.20 18.16 2.21
N ARG A 196 6.69 17.61 1.10
CA ARG A 196 5.25 17.34 0.97
C ARG A 196 4.78 16.23 1.91
N ILE A 197 5.53 15.14 2.05
CA ILE A 197 5.23 14.05 2.99
C ILE A 197 5.26 14.59 4.43
N ASP A 198 6.24 15.40 4.81
CA ASP A 198 6.32 15.98 6.15
C ASP A 198 5.14 16.90 6.46
N SER A 199 4.65 17.69 5.49
CA SER A 199 3.42 18.48 5.63
C SER A 199 2.20 17.60 5.90
N ILE A 200 2.03 16.51 5.15
CA ILE A 200 0.91 15.57 5.34
C ILE A 200 1.01 14.88 6.72
N ILE A 201 2.21 14.50 7.15
CA ILE A 201 2.44 13.93 8.47
C ILE A 201 2.02 14.92 9.56
N ALA A 202 2.40 16.20 9.44
CA ALA A 202 2.05 17.23 10.42
C ALA A 202 0.53 17.33 10.61
N ASP A 203 -0.24 17.37 9.51
CA ASP A 203 -1.70 17.42 9.55
C ASP A 203 -2.29 16.21 10.30
N HIS A 204 -1.73 14.99 10.06
CA HIS A 204 -2.22 13.77 10.70
C HIS A 204 -1.83 13.63 12.17
N LEU A 205 -0.74 14.27 12.58
CA LEU A 205 -0.32 14.28 13.98
C LEU A 205 -1.23 15.17 14.87
N GLU A 206 -2.00 16.10 14.29
CA GLU A 206 -3.02 16.88 15.00
C GLU A 206 -4.27 16.03 15.33
N ALA A 207 -4.51 14.94 14.60
CA ALA A 207 -5.69 14.10 14.80
C ALA A 207 -5.57 13.21 16.06
N ALA A 208 -6.68 12.96 16.75
CA ALA A 208 -6.71 12.00 17.85
C ALA A 208 -6.54 10.56 17.34
N LEU A 209 -5.57 9.83 17.91
CA LEU A 209 -5.17 8.50 17.43
C LEU A 209 -6.34 7.51 17.35
N GLY A 210 -7.15 7.40 18.41
CA GLY A 210 -8.31 6.50 18.46
C GLY A 210 -9.36 6.86 17.39
N ALA A 211 -9.65 8.14 17.21
CA ALA A 211 -10.62 8.62 16.23
C ALA A 211 -10.21 8.31 14.78
N VAL A 212 -8.89 8.33 14.47
CA VAL A 212 -8.40 7.98 13.12
C VAL A 212 -8.71 6.51 12.81
N GLY A 213 -8.42 5.59 13.72
CA GLY A 213 -8.69 4.16 13.53
C GLY A 213 -10.19 3.88 13.35
N GLU A 214 -11.04 4.50 14.16
CA GLU A 214 -12.50 4.37 14.03
C GLU A 214 -13.01 4.98 12.73
N THR A 215 -12.47 6.13 12.32
CA THR A 215 -12.84 6.75 11.03
C THR A 215 -12.47 5.85 9.85
N LYS A 216 -11.33 5.18 9.85
CA LYS A 216 -10.98 4.22 8.80
C LYS A 216 -11.97 3.05 8.76
N ARG A 217 -12.36 2.51 9.93
CA ARG A 217 -13.39 1.47 10.01
C ARG A 217 -14.75 1.95 9.53
N LEU A 218 -15.13 3.17 9.90
CA LEU A 218 -16.36 3.81 9.43
C LEU A 218 -16.39 3.95 7.92
N ILE A 219 -15.32 4.47 7.30
CA ILE A 219 -15.19 4.60 5.83
C ILE A 219 -15.36 3.24 5.15
N ALA A 220 -14.68 2.20 5.65
CA ALA A 220 -14.77 0.86 5.08
C ALA A 220 -16.20 0.28 5.18
N TYR A 221 -16.89 0.54 6.28
CA TYR A 221 -18.29 0.11 6.48
C TYR A 221 -19.23 0.81 5.51
N VAL A 222 -19.24 2.15 5.51
CA VAL A 222 -20.19 2.92 4.70
C VAL A 222 -19.94 2.77 3.19
N ALA A 223 -18.71 2.49 2.78
CA ALA A 223 -18.38 2.23 1.37
C ALA A 223 -19.00 0.92 0.83
N SER A 224 -19.40 0.01 1.71
CA SER A 224 -19.93 -1.32 1.36
C SER A 224 -21.42 -1.51 1.72
N HIS A 225 -22.05 -0.52 2.38
CA HIS A 225 -23.43 -0.59 2.83
C HIS A 225 -24.28 0.56 2.26
N SER A 226 -25.59 0.35 2.18
CA SER A 226 -26.52 1.42 1.81
C SER A 226 -26.59 2.50 2.90
N ILE A 227 -27.06 3.71 2.53
CA ILE A 227 -27.25 4.80 3.48
C ILE A 227 -28.19 4.35 4.61
N ASN A 228 -29.27 3.65 4.29
CA ASN A 228 -30.24 3.18 5.28
C ASN A 228 -29.62 2.18 6.27
N ASP A 229 -28.82 1.23 5.78
CA ASP A 229 -28.14 0.24 6.64
C ASP A 229 -27.07 0.90 7.52
N SER A 230 -26.50 2.03 7.05
CA SER A 230 -25.45 2.75 7.78
C SER A 230 -25.99 3.61 8.93
N MET A 231 -27.26 4.04 8.92
CA MET A 231 -27.79 4.99 9.90
C MET A 231 -27.65 4.55 11.36
N ILE A 232 -28.00 3.29 11.67
CA ILE A 232 -27.87 2.76 13.04
C ILE A 232 -26.41 2.59 13.42
N TYR A 233 -25.61 2.01 12.51
CA TYR A 233 -24.18 1.81 12.74
C TYR A 233 -23.45 3.13 13.01
N THR A 234 -23.70 4.17 12.20
CA THR A 234 -23.02 5.47 12.36
C THR A 234 -23.40 6.17 13.65
N ALA A 235 -24.68 6.07 14.07
CA ALA A 235 -25.14 6.63 15.34
C ALA A 235 -24.50 5.90 16.54
N ASP A 236 -24.39 4.55 16.48
CA ASP A 236 -23.76 3.74 17.50
C ASP A 236 -22.26 4.07 17.65
N ARG A 237 -21.55 4.15 16.52
CA ARG A 237 -20.11 4.51 16.52
C ARG A 237 -19.80 5.92 17.01
N LEU A 238 -20.74 6.86 16.91
CA LEU A 238 -20.55 8.21 17.44
C LEU A 238 -20.76 8.29 18.96
N ALA A 239 -21.47 7.32 19.54
CA ALA A 239 -21.74 7.25 20.98
C ALA A 239 -20.58 6.66 21.80
N ASP A 240 -19.65 5.93 21.16
CA ASP A 240 -18.43 5.37 21.76
C ASP A 240 -17.31 6.42 21.85
#